data_ba652e1fae520598aeec8308c0cce938
#
_entry.id   ba652e1fae520598aeec8308c0cce938
#
_cell.length_a   1.000
_cell.length_b   1.000
_cell.length_c   1.000
_cell.angle_alpha   90.00
_cell.angle_beta   90.00
_cell.angle_gamma   90.00
#
_symmetry.space_group_name_H-M   'P 1'
#
loop_
_entity.id
_entity.type
_entity.pdbx_description
1 polymer ?
#
loop_
_entity_poly.entity_id
_entity_poly.type
_entity_poly.pdbx_seq_one_letter_code
_entity_poly.pdbx_strand_id
1 'polypeptide(L)'
;LLVNTKNKQYRIEKDSLGKVKVPLEAYYGAQTTRAIDNFPISGIRPHPISTRSLVYIKKAAAKVNNELGCLDNEKSEAIINAADRIIEGEFKDQFVVDIYQAGAGTSFNMNVNEVIANIAIESLGWEKGNYSVIHPNDHVNLGQSTNDVFPATMRISALYLLKELFPVVDALAKSFNKKANEFDKTIKSGRTHLQDAAPITLGQECSGYADAVSKSAKKIKKASDVLKELGVGGTAVGTGLNSHPDYKERIIKELQKITNLDIRGAANYFEAMQSNA
;
A
#
# COMPACT_ATOMS: atom_id res chain seq x y z
N LEU A 1 -24.67 7.51 -28.89
CA LEU A 1 -24.56 6.71 -27.67
C LEU A 1 -25.27 7.48 -26.58
N LEU A 2 -26.52 7.09 -26.26
CA LEU A 2 -27.31 7.63 -25.16
C LEU A 2 -26.66 7.25 -23.84
N VAL A 3 -26.04 8.20 -23.16
CA VAL A 3 -25.58 8.07 -21.78
C VAL A 3 -26.83 7.89 -20.92
N ASN A 4 -26.99 6.68 -20.41
CA ASN A 4 -28.08 6.31 -19.51
C ASN A 4 -27.87 7.06 -18.18
N THR A 5 -28.46 8.24 -18.02
CA THR A 5 -28.51 8.98 -16.76
C THR A 5 -29.49 8.29 -15.81
N LYS A 6 -29.09 7.14 -15.25
CA LYS A 6 -29.73 6.63 -14.03
C LYS A 6 -29.72 7.78 -13.02
N ASN A 7 -30.88 8.13 -12.46
CA ASN A 7 -30.99 9.08 -11.34
C ASN A 7 -30.02 8.62 -10.25
N LYS A 8 -28.83 9.21 -10.19
CA LYS A 8 -27.86 8.92 -9.13
C LYS A 8 -28.45 9.44 -7.83
N GLN A 9 -28.81 8.55 -6.94
CA GLN A 9 -29.20 8.93 -5.59
C GLN A 9 -27.95 9.30 -4.80
N TYR A 10 -28.06 10.32 -3.94
CA TYR A 10 -26.97 10.83 -3.13
C TYR A 10 -27.40 10.89 -1.67
N ARG A 11 -26.49 10.61 -0.77
CA ARG A 11 -26.59 10.98 0.63
C ARG A 11 -25.80 12.27 0.87
N ILE A 12 -26.16 13.02 1.88
CA ILE A 12 -25.46 14.24 2.29
C ILE A 12 -24.56 13.90 3.47
N GLU A 13 -23.25 14.04 3.27
CA GLU A 13 -22.27 13.99 4.34
C GLU A 13 -21.74 15.38 4.66
N LYS A 14 -21.12 15.55 5.82
CA LYS A 14 -20.54 16.82 6.27
C LYS A 14 -19.12 16.57 6.79
N ASP A 15 -18.19 17.37 6.33
CA ASP A 15 -16.85 17.51 6.88
C ASP A 15 -16.60 18.94 7.41
N SER A 16 -15.35 19.25 7.77
CA SER A 16 -14.97 20.60 8.25
C SER A 16 -15.18 21.70 7.21
N LEU A 17 -15.22 21.36 5.92
CA LEU A 17 -15.41 22.30 4.80
C LEU A 17 -16.89 22.47 4.42
N GLY A 18 -17.80 21.69 5.02
CA GLY A 18 -19.24 21.81 4.80
C GLY A 18 -19.88 20.54 4.20
N LYS A 19 -21.07 20.70 3.63
CA LYS A 19 -21.87 19.60 3.09
C LYS A 19 -21.36 19.15 1.72
N VAL A 20 -21.36 17.83 1.49
CA VAL A 20 -20.96 17.18 0.23
C VAL A 20 -22.02 16.15 -0.16
N LYS A 21 -22.32 16.07 -1.46
CA LYS A 21 -23.16 15.00 -2.04
C LYS A 21 -22.28 13.79 -2.35
N VAL A 22 -22.51 12.69 -1.65
CA VAL A 22 -21.82 11.42 -1.86
C VAL A 22 -22.78 10.44 -2.52
N PRO A 23 -22.38 9.68 -3.56
CA PRO A 23 -23.26 8.68 -4.15
C PRO A 23 -23.78 7.70 -3.10
N LEU A 24 -25.06 7.36 -3.14
CA LEU A 24 -25.69 6.53 -2.11
C LEU A 24 -25.02 5.16 -1.96
N GLU A 25 -24.62 4.58 -3.11
CA GLU A 25 -23.98 3.26 -3.16
C GLU A 25 -22.51 3.28 -2.73
N ALA A 26 -21.87 4.45 -2.69
CA ALA A 26 -20.43 4.54 -2.35
C ALA A 26 -20.19 4.23 -0.87
N TYR A 27 -19.09 3.54 -0.60
CA TYR A 27 -18.56 3.34 0.76
C TYR A 27 -17.52 4.42 1.12
N TYR A 28 -16.96 5.13 0.15
CA TYR A 28 -16.18 6.33 0.44
C TYR A 28 -17.11 7.49 0.85
N GLY A 29 -16.54 8.54 1.44
CA GLY A 29 -17.29 9.64 2.02
C GLY A 29 -16.95 11.00 1.42
N ALA A 30 -17.18 12.04 2.23
CA ALA A 30 -17.06 13.44 1.84
C ALA A 30 -15.65 13.84 1.40
N GLN A 31 -14.61 13.42 2.12
CA GLN A 31 -13.23 13.79 1.80
C GLN A 31 -12.74 13.14 0.52
N THR A 32 -13.09 11.87 0.29
CA THR A 32 -12.82 11.19 -0.97
C THR A 32 -13.53 11.84 -2.14
N THR A 33 -14.80 12.23 -1.98
CA THR A 33 -15.56 12.93 -3.02
C THR A 33 -14.86 14.24 -3.41
N ARG A 34 -14.43 15.04 -2.43
CA ARG A 34 -13.64 16.25 -2.70
C ARG A 34 -12.32 15.97 -3.40
N ALA A 35 -11.65 14.87 -3.02
CA ALA A 35 -10.40 14.48 -3.67
C ALA A 35 -10.59 14.11 -5.14
N ILE A 36 -11.67 13.43 -5.49
CA ILE A 36 -12.04 13.13 -6.88
C ILE A 36 -12.26 14.41 -7.69
N ASP A 37 -12.94 15.38 -7.10
CA ASP A 37 -13.23 16.66 -7.76
C ASP A 37 -11.95 17.53 -7.90
N ASN A 38 -11.05 17.49 -6.91
CA ASN A 38 -9.85 18.31 -6.88
C ASN A 38 -8.70 17.75 -7.73
N PHE A 39 -8.64 16.43 -7.92
CA PHE A 39 -7.51 15.75 -8.59
C PHE A 39 -7.95 14.83 -9.73
N PRO A 40 -8.71 15.32 -10.73
CA PRO A 40 -9.09 14.53 -11.92
C PRO A 40 -7.93 14.53 -12.94
N ILE A 41 -6.78 13.92 -12.61
CA ILE A 41 -5.53 14.14 -13.33
C ILE A 41 -5.26 13.03 -14.34
N SER A 42 -5.08 11.78 -13.90
CA SER A 42 -4.66 10.68 -14.78
C SER A 42 -5.73 9.61 -15.00
N GLY A 43 -6.69 9.49 -14.09
CA GLY A 43 -7.65 8.39 -14.05
C GLY A 43 -7.03 7.05 -13.59
N ILE A 44 -5.73 7.02 -13.25
CA ILE A 44 -5.05 5.83 -12.73
C ILE A 44 -5.35 5.72 -11.25
N ARG A 45 -5.79 4.53 -10.82
CA ARG A 45 -6.07 4.23 -9.42
C ARG A 45 -4.86 3.59 -8.73
N PRO A 46 -4.77 3.67 -7.39
CA PRO A 46 -3.73 2.98 -6.64
C PRO A 46 -3.68 1.48 -6.95
N HIS A 47 -2.47 0.92 -6.97
CA HIS A 47 -2.29 -0.52 -7.18
C HIS A 47 -3.00 -1.31 -6.07
N PRO A 48 -3.70 -2.43 -6.35
CA PRO A 48 -4.45 -3.19 -5.35
C PRO A 48 -3.61 -3.60 -4.12
N ILE A 49 -2.32 -3.89 -4.32
CA ILE A 49 -1.42 -4.22 -3.22
C ILE A 49 -1.23 -3.03 -2.25
N SER A 50 -1.25 -1.79 -2.76
CA SER A 50 -1.13 -0.59 -1.92
C SER A 50 -2.37 -0.41 -1.05
N THR A 51 -3.56 -0.63 -1.61
CA THR A 51 -4.80 -0.63 -0.84
C THR A 51 -4.75 -1.69 0.26
N ARG A 52 -4.40 -2.92 -0.08
CA ARG A 52 -4.30 -4.02 0.88
C ARG A 52 -3.26 -3.74 1.97
N SER A 53 -2.12 -3.17 1.62
CA SER A 53 -1.06 -2.81 2.57
C SER A 53 -1.52 -1.74 3.57
N LEU A 54 -2.23 -0.72 3.11
CA LEU A 54 -2.79 0.30 4.00
C LEU A 54 -3.89 -0.29 4.90
N VAL A 55 -4.73 -1.18 4.36
CA VAL A 55 -5.78 -1.86 5.15
C VAL A 55 -5.17 -2.75 6.23
N TYR A 56 -4.03 -3.42 5.98
CA TYR A 56 -3.30 -4.14 7.04
C TYR A 56 -2.88 -3.22 8.18
N ILE A 57 -2.43 -2.00 7.86
CA ILE A 57 -2.06 -1.02 8.90
C ILE A 57 -3.29 -0.61 9.71
N LYS A 58 -4.44 -0.37 9.06
CA LYS A 58 -5.69 -0.02 9.75
C LYS A 58 -6.19 -1.14 10.65
N LYS A 59 -6.15 -2.38 10.15
CA LYS A 59 -6.49 -3.57 10.96
C LYS A 59 -5.60 -3.71 12.19
N ALA A 60 -4.28 -3.60 12.01
CA ALA A 60 -3.32 -3.68 13.10
C ALA A 60 -3.54 -2.55 14.11
N ALA A 61 -3.79 -1.33 13.63
CA ALA A 61 -4.04 -0.16 14.47
C ALA A 61 -5.32 -0.32 15.32
N ALA A 62 -6.42 -0.78 14.73
CA ALA A 62 -7.66 -1.01 15.45
C ALA A 62 -7.46 -2.02 16.59
N LYS A 63 -6.79 -3.14 16.30
CA LYS A 63 -6.49 -4.16 17.30
C LYS A 63 -5.59 -3.64 18.42
N VAL A 64 -4.50 -2.97 18.07
CA VAL A 64 -3.54 -2.45 19.07
C VAL A 64 -4.18 -1.36 19.92
N ASN A 65 -4.95 -0.45 19.34
CA ASN A 65 -5.65 0.59 20.09
C ASN A 65 -6.71 0.00 21.04
N ASN A 66 -7.36 -1.10 20.67
CA ASN A 66 -8.26 -1.82 21.56
C ASN A 66 -7.49 -2.46 22.74
N GLU A 67 -6.40 -3.18 22.48
CA GLU A 67 -5.55 -3.79 23.51
C GLU A 67 -4.96 -2.73 24.48
N LEU A 68 -4.78 -1.51 24.03
CA LEU A 68 -4.30 -0.38 24.84
C LEU A 68 -5.42 0.40 25.54
N GLY A 69 -6.69 -0.01 25.35
CA GLY A 69 -7.85 0.67 25.94
C GLY A 69 -8.19 2.04 25.30
N CYS A 70 -7.60 2.36 24.14
CA CYS A 70 -7.86 3.60 23.42
C CYS A 70 -9.06 3.52 22.46
N LEU A 71 -9.48 2.32 22.09
CA LEU A 71 -10.64 2.04 21.22
C LEU A 71 -11.49 0.95 21.88
N ASP A 72 -12.80 1.16 21.94
CA ASP A 72 -13.71 0.15 22.49
C ASP A 72 -13.78 -1.10 21.61
N ASN A 73 -14.20 -2.23 22.25
CA ASN A 73 -14.17 -3.53 21.61
C ASN A 73 -15.11 -3.63 20.41
N GLU A 74 -16.32 -3.08 20.51
CA GLU A 74 -17.33 -3.16 19.46
C GLU A 74 -16.85 -2.45 18.18
N LYS A 75 -16.31 -1.22 18.31
CA LYS A 75 -15.74 -0.49 17.18
C LYS A 75 -14.51 -1.17 16.60
N SER A 76 -13.62 -1.68 17.46
CA SER A 76 -12.42 -2.39 17.04
C SER A 76 -12.77 -3.62 16.20
N GLU A 77 -13.69 -4.46 16.68
CA GLU A 77 -14.13 -5.66 15.95
C GLU A 77 -14.80 -5.30 14.62
N ALA A 78 -15.65 -4.27 14.58
CA ALA A 78 -16.30 -3.82 13.37
C ALA A 78 -15.27 -3.32 12.33
N ILE A 79 -14.24 -2.56 12.76
CA ILE A 79 -13.16 -2.07 11.89
C ILE A 79 -12.30 -3.24 11.39
N ILE A 80 -11.95 -4.20 12.25
CA ILE A 80 -11.17 -5.40 11.88
C ILE A 80 -11.93 -6.23 10.85
N ASN A 81 -13.22 -6.49 11.07
CA ASN A 81 -14.06 -7.25 10.16
C ASN A 81 -14.20 -6.54 8.80
N ALA A 82 -14.38 -5.22 8.80
CA ALA A 82 -14.41 -4.42 7.57
C ALA A 82 -13.08 -4.51 6.81
N ALA A 83 -11.95 -4.44 7.52
CA ALA A 83 -10.63 -4.59 6.94
C ALA A 83 -10.43 -5.99 6.33
N ASP A 84 -10.88 -7.05 6.98
CA ASP A 84 -10.76 -8.42 6.46
C ASP A 84 -11.54 -8.62 5.16
N ARG A 85 -12.76 -8.12 5.06
CA ARG A 85 -13.54 -8.14 3.82
C ARG A 85 -12.82 -7.45 2.66
N ILE A 86 -12.18 -6.31 2.91
CA ILE A 86 -11.39 -5.61 1.88
C ILE A 86 -10.15 -6.44 1.49
N ILE A 87 -9.46 -7.04 2.46
CA ILE A 87 -8.28 -7.90 2.22
C ILE A 87 -8.66 -9.12 1.37
N GLU A 88 -9.84 -9.70 1.59
CA GLU A 88 -10.41 -10.81 0.83
C GLU A 88 -10.85 -10.41 -0.58
N GLY A 89 -10.90 -9.13 -0.86
CA GLY A 89 -11.11 -8.58 -2.20
C GLY A 89 -12.50 -8.03 -2.47
N GLU A 90 -13.30 -7.80 -1.44
CA GLU A 90 -14.52 -7.01 -1.58
C GLU A 90 -14.21 -5.51 -1.76
N PHE A 91 -15.16 -4.73 -2.24
CA PHE A 91 -15.11 -3.26 -2.34
C PHE A 91 -13.97 -2.67 -3.18
N LYS A 92 -13.38 -3.42 -4.12
CA LYS A 92 -12.24 -2.96 -4.94
C LYS A 92 -12.53 -1.69 -5.72
N ASP A 93 -13.77 -1.48 -6.10
CA ASP A 93 -14.25 -0.33 -6.85
C ASP A 93 -14.40 0.95 -6.01
N GLN A 94 -14.29 0.84 -4.67
CA GLN A 94 -14.44 1.95 -3.73
C GLN A 94 -13.16 2.77 -3.49
N PHE A 95 -12.01 2.30 -3.98
CA PHE A 95 -10.72 3.01 -3.90
C PHE A 95 -10.51 3.80 -5.18
N VAL A 96 -11.05 5.02 -5.19
CA VAL A 96 -11.36 5.78 -6.42
C VAL A 96 -10.44 6.98 -6.66
N VAL A 97 -9.60 7.34 -5.69
CA VAL A 97 -8.71 8.50 -5.82
C VAL A 97 -7.63 8.27 -6.88
N ASP A 98 -7.26 9.34 -7.57
CA ASP A 98 -6.16 9.32 -8.53
C ASP A 98 -4.82 9.11 -7.81
N ILE A 99 -3.84 8.47 -8.48
CA ILE A 99 -2.49 8.33 -7.93
C ILE A 99 -1.79 9.68 -7.78
N TYR A 100 -2.11 10.65 -8.62
CA TYR A 100 -1.68 12.04 -8.50
C TYR A 100 -2.70 12.82 -7.65
N GLN A 101 -2.42 12.92 -6.37
CA GLN A 101 -3.28 13.49 -5.35
C GLN A 101 -2.48 14.42 -4.42
N ALA A 102 -3.06 14.86 -3.29
CA ALA A 102 -2.30 15.59 -2.28
C ALA A 102 -1.00 14.86 -1.92
N GLY A 103 0.14 15.54 -2.03
CA GLY A 103 1.48 14.97 -2.17
C GLY A 103 1.92 13.96 -1.10
N ALA A 104 1.37 14.04 0.13
CA ALA A 104 1.68 13.10 1.22
C ALA A 104 0.79 11.82 1.20
N GLY A 105 -0.08 11.63 0.19
CA GLY A 105 -1.01 10.49 0.13
C GLY A 105 -2.25 10.65 0.99
N THR A 106 -2.58 11.85 1.42
CA THR A 106 -3.70 12.13 2.32
C THR A 106 -5.05 11.68 1.75
N SER A 107 -5.31 11.95 0.48
CA SER A 107 -6.57 11.54 -0.17
C SER A 107 -6.74 10.03 -0.19
N PHE A 108 -5.67 9.27 -0.46
CA PHE A 108 -5.71 7.82 -0.44
C PHE A 108 -5.90 7.26 0.99
N ASN A 109 -5.19 7.82 1.98
CA ASN A 109 -5.38 7.42 3.37
C ASN A 109 -6.84 7.66 3.81
N MET A 110 -7.41 8.81 3.48
CA MET A 110 -8.79 9.13 3.81
C MET A 110 -9.79 8.26 3.06
N ASN A 111 -9.54 7.95 1.79
CA ASN A 111 -10.38 7.02 1.04
C ASN A 111 -10.48 5.65 1.74
N VAL A 112 -9.36 5.10 2.18
CA VAL A 112 -9.35 3.84 2.93
C VAL A 112 -10.05 3.98 4.28
N ASN A 113 -9.81 5.07 5.01
CA ASN A 113 -10.47 5.32 6.30
C ASN A 113 -12.00 5.40 6.17
N GLU A 114 -12.50 6.14 5.17
CA GLU A 114 -13.93 6.32 4.94
C GLU A 114 -14.60 5.01 4.49
N VAL A 115 -13.95 4.25 3.62
CA VAL A 115 -14.48 2.94 3.17
C VAL A 115 -14.57 1.97 4.35
N ILE A 116 -13.52 1.83 5.15
CA ILE A 116 -13.54 0.97 6.34
C ILE A 116 -14.61 1.43 7.33
N ALA A 117 -14.69 2.74 7.60
CA ALA A 117 -15.69 3.28 8.52
C ALA A 117 -17.12 2.97 8.07
N ASN A 118 -17.43 3.15 6.79
CA ASN A 118 -18.79 2.91 6.29
C ASN A 118 -19.17 1.43 6.23
N ILE A 119 -18.21 0.53 5.95
CA ILE A 119 -18.45 -0.92 6.03
C ILE A 119 -18.73 -1.32 7.48
N ALA A 120 -17.94 -0.80 8.41
CA ALA A 120 -18.09 -1.08 9.84
C ALA A 120 -19.41 -0.50 10.39
N ILE A 121 -19.79 0.72 10.02
CA ILE A 121 -21.09 1.35 10.38
C ILE A 121 -22.25 0.47 9.91
N GLU A 122 -22.23 0.04 8.66
CA GLU A 122 -23.29 -0.81 8.08
C GLU A 122 -23.35 -2.18 8.79
N SER A 123 -22.23 -2.76 9.15
CA SER A 123 -22.16 -4.04 9.88
C SER A 123 -22.78 -3.95 11.29
N LEU A 124 -22.78 -2.75 11.88
CA LEU A 124 -23.45 -2.45 13.16
C LEU A 124 -24.93 -2.07 13.00
N GLY A 125 -25.50 -2.16 11.79
CA GLY A 125 -26.91 -1.90 11.51
C GLY A 125 -27.26 -0.42 11.32
N TRP A 126 -26.27 0.45 11.08
CA TRP A 126 -26.48 1.88 10.86
C TRP A 126 -26.28 2.26 9.38
N GLU A 127 -26.81 3.41 9.00
CA GLU A 127 -26.65 3.95 7.65
C GLU A 127 -25.24 4.52 7.42
N LYS A 128 -24.69 4.31 6.21
CA LYS A 128 -23.41 4.87 5.77
C LYS A 128 -23.39 6.40 5.97
N GLY A 129 -22.26 6.95 6.40
CA GLY A 129 -22.09 8.36 6.72
C GLY A 129 -22.46 8.73 8.17
N ASN A 130 -22.91 7.77 8.98
CA ASN A 130 -23.17 8.02 10.41
C ASN A 130 -21.87 7.96 11.21
N TYR A 131 -21.02 8.96 11.04
CA TYR A 131 -19.70 9.05 11.68
C TYR A 131 -19.75 9.28 13.21
N SER A 132 -20.94 9.41 13.80
CA SER A 132 -21.07 9.36 15.26
C SER A 132 -20.88 7.95 15.82
N VAL A 133 -21.10 6.91 15.00
CA VAL A 133 -20.87 5.50 15.36
C VAL A 133 -19.41 5.14 15.17
N ILE A 134 -18.90 5.24 13.93
CA ILE A 134 -17.48 5.02 13.63
C ILE A 134 -16.97 6.17 12.76
N HIS A 135 -16.05 6.96 13.32
CA HIS A 135 -15.47 8.11 12.63
C HIS A 135 -14.17 7.72 11.88
N PRO A 136 -14.00 8.12 10.60
CA PRO A 136 -12.82 7.79 9.80
C PRO A 136 -11.50 8.24 10.44
N ASN A 137 -11.46 9.44 11.04
CA ASN A 137 -10.26 9.96 11.70
C ASN A 137 -10.11 9.48 13.14
N ASP A 138 -11.20 9.60 13.94
CA ASP A 138 -11.09 9.44 15.39
C ASP A 138 -11.03 7.97 15.81
N HIS A 139 -11.54 7.05 14.97
CA HIS A 139 -11.53 5.62 15.24
C HIS A 139 -10.66 4.84 14.27
N VAL A 140 -10.88 4.90 12.95
CA VAL A 140 -10.10 4.13 11.96
C VAL A 140 -8.65 4.61 11.88
N ASN A 141 -8.43 5.92 11.97
CA ASN A 141 -7.09 6.54 11.91
C ASN A 141 -6.52 6.87 13.30
N LEU A 142 -7.07 6.34 14.38
CA LEU A 142 -6.64 6.61 15.76
C LEU A 142 -5.16 6.28 15.95
N GLY A 143 -4.39 7.23 16.51
CA GLY A 143 -2.96 7.08 16.75
C GLY A 143 -2.10 7.06 15.49
N GLN A 144 -2.60 7.56 14.36
CA GLN A 144 -1.92 7.54 13.07
C GLN A 144 -1.89 8.93 12.44
N SER A 145 -0.95 9.11 11.53
CA SER A 145 -0.93 10.23 10.56
C SER A 145 -0.73 9.66 9.16
N THR A 146 -1.18 10.38 8.12
CA THR A 146 -0.78 10.04 6.75
C THR A 146 0.73 9.99 6.60
N ASN A 147 1.44 10.84 7.34
CA ASN A 147 2.90 10.96 7.27
C ASN A 147 3.64 9.69 7.70
N ASP A 148 3.06 8.87 8.58
CA ASP A 148 3.67 7.59 8.98
C ASP A 148 3.07 6.38 8.25
N VAL A 149 1.75 6.35 8.02
CA VAL A 149 1.11 5.18 7.41
C VAL A 149 1.29 5.10 5.90
N PHE A 150 1.37 6.22 5.19
CA PHE A 150 1.51 6.19 3.74
C PHE A 150 2.91 5.72 3.28
N PRO A 151 4.04 6.22 3.83
CA PRO A 151 5.35 5.65 3.55
C PRO A 151 5.45 4.17 3.92
N ALA A 152 4.89 3.77 5.07
CA ALA A 152 4.85 2.36 5.46
C ALA A 152 4.04 1.50 4.47
N THR A 153 2.93 2.03 3.96
CA THR A 153 2.14 1.37 2.89
C THR A 153 2.99 1.14 1.64
N MET A 154 3.76 2.12 1.20
CA MET A 154 4.65 2.00 0.04
C MET A 154 5.70 0.91 0.26
N ARG A 155 6.35 0.88 1.44
CA ARG A 155 7.38 -0.09 1.80
C ARG A 155 6.81 -1.51 1.89
N ILE A 156 5.69 -1.72 2.58
CA ILE A 156 5.00 -3.02 2.67
C ILE A 156 4.58 -3.50 1.27
N SER A 157 4.03 -2.62 0.43
CA SER A 157 3.63 -2.94 -0.94
C SER A 157 4.81 -3.40 -1.79
N ALA A 158 5.92 -2.66 -1.72
CA ALA A 158 7.14 -3.02 -2.43
C ALA A 158 7.70 -4.38 -1.97
N LEU A 159 7.70 -4.66 -0.66
CA LEU A 159 8.13 -5.95 -0.13
C LEU A 159 7.28 -7.11 -0.65
N TYR A 160 5.96 -6.94 -0.77
CA TYR A 160 5.09 -7.96 -1.39
C TYR A 160 5.40 -8.17 -2.86
N LEU A 161 5.55 -7.09 -3.64
CA LEU A 161 5.88 -7.19 -5.07
C LEU A 161 7.26 -7.82 -5.29
N LEU A 162 8.22 -7.57 -4.42
CA LEU A 162 9.53 -8.20 -4.47
C LEU A 162 9.48 -9.71 -4.20
N LYS A 163 8.56 -10.18 -3.33
CA LYS A 163 8.34 -11.63 -3.14
C LYS A 163 7.90 -12.32 -4.43
N GLU A 164 7.14 -11.64 -5.28
CA GLU A 164 6.71 -12.15 -6.58
C GLU A 164 7.82 -12.01 -7.64
N LEU A 165 8.58 -10.92 -7.61
CA LEU A 165 9.61 -10.62 -8.59
C LEU A 165 10.81 -11.58 -8.52
N PHE A 166 11.34 -11.87 -7.32
CA PHE A 166 12.56 -12.64 -7.19
C PHE A 166 12.51 -14.05 -7.80
N PRO A 167 11.44 -14.86 -7.61
CA PRO A 167 11.36 -16.17 -8.26
C PRO A 167 11.37 -16.08 -9.78
N VAL A 168 10.76 -15.05 -10.37
CA VAL A 168 10.71 -14.84 -11.82
C VAL A 168 12.08 -14.46 -12.37
N VAL A 169 12.79 -13.55 -11.69
CA VAL A 169 14.15 -13.15 -12.09
C VAL A 169 15.14 -14.31 -11.94
N ASP A 170 15.02 -15.12 -10.90
CA ASP A 170 15.84 -16.33 -10.73
C ASP A 170 15.57 -17.35 -11.83
N ALA A 171 14.31 -17.54 -12.22
CA ALA A 171 13.94 -18.42 -13.33
C ALA A 171 14.51 -17.92 -14.66
N LEU A 172 14.48 -16.61 -14.90
CA LEU A 172 15.10 -15.99 -16.09
C LEU A 172 16.62 -16.25 -16.14
N ALA A 173 17.33 -16.00 -15.03
CA ALA A 173 18.77 -16.26 -14.95
C ALA A 173 19.12 -17.73 -15.20
N LYS A 174 18.33 -18.67 -14.63
CA LYS A 174 18.49 -20.11 -14.87
C LYS A 174 18.25 -20.47 -16.33
N SER A 175 17.26 -19.84 -16.99
CA SER A 175 16.96 -20.07 -18.40
C SER A 175 18.12 -19.63 -19.30
N PHE A 176 18.71 -18.45 -19.02
CA PHE A 176 19.93 -18.02 -19.73
C PHE A 176 21.12 -18.95 -19.50
N ASN A 177 21.33 -19.43 -18.28
CA ASN A 177 22.39 -20.40 -17.99
C ASN A 177 22.18 -21.73 -18.73
N LYS A 178 20.91 -22.20 -18.83
CA LYS A 178 20.60 -23.38 -19.63
C LYS A 178 20.99 -23.19 -21.11
N LYS A 179 20.64 -22.00 -21.67
CA LYS A 179 21.00 -21.66 -23.06
C LYS A 179 22.49 -21.42 -23.24
N ALA A 180 23.17 -20.91 -22.23
CA ALA A 180 24.65 -20.82 -22.25
C ALA A 180 25.32 -22.19 -22.45
N ASN A 181 24.86 -23.21 -21.72
CA ASN A 181 25.36 -24.57 -21.86
C ASN A 181 24.96 -25.20 -23.21
N GLU A 182 23.72 -24.97 -23.67
CA GLU A 182 23.22 -25.51 -24.94
C GLU A 182 24.00 -24.97 -26.14
N PHE A 183 24.39 -23.71 -26.12
CA PHE A 183 25.04 -23.01 -27.23
C PHE A 183 26.56 -22.78 -27.01
N ASP A 184 27.17 -23.50 -26.09
CA ASP A 184 28.57 -23.31 -25.75
C ASP A 184 29.54 -23.49 -26.96
N LYS A 185 29.17 -24.34 -27.92
CA LYS A 185 29.94 -24.60 -29.15
C LYS A 185 29.47 -23.84 -30.39
N THR A 186 28.44 -23.01 -30.28
CA THR A 186 27.87 -22.27 -31.39
C THR A 186 28.62 -20.98 -31.59
N ILE A 187 29.52 -20.95 -32.57
CA ILE A 187 30.35 -19.78 -32.89
C ILE A 187 29.51 -18.67 -33.54
N LYS A 188 29.75 -17.45 -33.13
CA LYS A 188 29.20 -16.24 -33.73
C LYS A 188 30.19 -15.08 -33.71
N SER A 189 29.89 -13.98 -34.44
CA SER A 189 30.65 -12.75 -34.30
C SER A 189 30.32 -12.05 -32.98
N GLY A 190 31.30 -11.75 -32.15
CA GLY A 190 31.23 -10.78 -31.08
C GLY A 190 31.38 -9.39 -31.68
N ARG A 191 30.61 -8.41 -31.17
CA ARG A 191 30.53 -7.04 -31.71
C ARG A 191 30.97 -6.00 -30.71
N THR A 192 31.64 -4.95 -31.23
CA THR A 192 31.87 -3.69 -30.51
C THR A 192 31.43 -2.54 -31.42
N HIS A 193 30.82 -1.49 -30.86
CA HIS A 193 30.24 -0.40 -31.65
C HIS A 193 29.37 -0.88 -32.84
N LEU A 194 28.58 -1.95 -32.63
CA LEU A 194 27.72 -2.58 -33.64
C LEU A 194 28.47 -3.16 -34.85
N GLN A 195 29.81 -3.26 -34.79
CA GLN A 195 30.69 -3.83 -35.82
C GLN A 195 31.25 -5.19 -35.38
N ASP A 196 31.46 -6.07 -36.33
CA ASP A 196 32.13 -7.36 -36.09
C ASP A 196 33.55 -7.14 -35.55
N ALA A 197 33.89 -7.80 -34.45
CA ALA A 197 35.16 -7.60 -33.77
C ALA A 197 35.94 -8.91 -33.63
N ALA A 198 35.43 -9.89 -32.87
CA ALA A 198 36.13 -11.15 -32.57
C ALA A 198 35.14 -12.31 -32.47
N PRO A 199 35.56 -13.56 -32.73
CA PRO A 199 34.74 -14.74 -32.51
C PRO A 199 34.43 -14.93 -31.02
N ILE A 200 33.14 -15.21 -30.73
CA ILE A 200 32.67 -15.70 -29.42
C ILE A 200 31.69 -16.85 -29.66
N THR A 201 31.29 -17.54 -28.59
CA THR A 201 30.16 -18.46 -28.70
C THR A 201 28.83 -17.78 -28.27
N LEU A 202 27.72 -18.24 -28.81
CA LEU A 202 26.40 -17.82 -28.36
C LEU A 202 26.19 -18.20 -26.89
N GLY A 203 26.78 -19.29 -26.44
CA GLY A 203 26.81 -19.70 -25.04
C GLY A 203 27.48 -18.67 -24.14
N GLN A 204 28.61 -18.08 -24.55
CA GLN A 204 29.30 -17.03 -23.80
C GLN A 204 28.42 -15.78 -23.69
N GLU A 205 27.72 -15.38 -24.77
CA GLU A 205 26.77 -14.25 -24.74
C GLU A 205 25.62 -14.51 -23.76
N CYS A 206 24.99 -15.69 -23.80
CA CYS A 206 23.93 -16.09 -22.88
C CYS A 206 24.42 -16.11 -21.41
N SER A 207 25.65 -16.56 -21.15
CA SER A 207 26.24 -16.57 -19.81
C SER A 207 26.39 -15.14 -19.24
N GLY A 208 26.78 -14.18 -20.11
CA GLY A 208 26.86 -12.77 -19.76
C GLY A 208 25.49 -12.21 -19.32
N TYR A 209 24.41 -12.55 -20.04
CA TYR A 209 23.04 -12.16 -19.67
C TYR A 209 22.60 -12.78 -18.35
N ALA A 210 22.87 -14.07 -18.13
CA ALA A 210 22.56 -14.76 -16.89
C ALA A 210 23.24 -14.10 -15.68
N ASP A 211 24.52 -13.76 -15.82
CA ASP A 211 25.28 -13.13 -14.75
C ASP A 211 24.80 -11.69 -14.47
N ALA A 212 24.50 -10.92 -15.52
CA ALA A 212 23.95 -9.57 -15.38
C ALA A 212 22.60 -9.57 -14.64
N VAL A 213 21.67 -10.47 -14.99
CA VAL A 213 20.38 -10.62 -14.33
C VAL A 213 20.56 -11.03 -12.87
N SER A 214 21.42 -12.04 -12.59
CA SER A 214 21.69 -12.53 -11.24
C SER A 214 22.30 -11.44 -10.34
N LYS A 215 23.25 -10.67 -10.86
CA LYS A 215 23.87 -9.54 -10.14
C LYS A 215 22.86 -8.43 -9.86
N SER A 216 21.97 -8.12 -10.80
CA SER A 216 20.91 -7.12 -10.62
C SER A 216 19.93 -7.57 -9.54
N ALA A 217 19.50 -8.84 -9.54
CA ALA A 217 18.64 -9.39 -8.50
C ALA A 217 19.28 -9.27 -7.10
N LYS A 218 20.58 -9.60 -6.97
CA LYS A 218 21.32 -9.45 -5.70
C LYS A 218 21.37 -7.99 -5.22
N LYS A 219 21.57 -7.03 -6.13
CA LYS A 219 21.55 -5.59 -5.78
C LYS A 219 20.18 -5.15 -5.29
N ILE A 220 19.09 -5.52 -5.98
CA ILE A 220 17.73 -5.23 -5.58
C ILE A 220 17.45 -5.83 -4.20
N LYS A 221 17.81 -7.10 -3.97
CA LYS A 221 17.63 -7.77 -2.68
C LYS A 221 18.36 -7.05 -1.56
N LYS A 222 19.59 -6.61 -1.79
CA LYS A 222 20.34 -5.82 -0.78
C LYS A 222 19.66 -4.46 -0.52
N ALA A 223 19.25 -3.75 -1.56
CA ALA A 223 18.58 -2.46 -1.42
C ALA A 223 17.21 -2.59 -0.74
N SER A 224 16.50 -3.72 -0.92
CA SER A 224 15.17 -3.93 -0.32
C SER A 224 15.20 -4.08 1.20
N ASP A 225 16.35 -4.25 1.83
CA ASP A 225 16.43 -4.39 3.29
C ASP A 225 16.01 -3.11 4.03
N VAL A 226 16.26 -1.95 3.43
CA VAL A 226 15.82 -0.65 3.99
C VAL A 226 14.30 -0.50 4.01
N LEU A 227 13.58 -1.19 3.11
CA LEU A 227 12.12 -1.18 3.07
C LEU A 227 11.48 -1.85 4.29
N LYS A 228 12.23 -2.66 5.02
CA LYS A 228 11.75 -3.37 6.21
C LYS A 228 11.61 -2.44 7.42
N GLU A 229 12.20 -1.26 7.39
CA GLU A 229 12.15 -0.31 8.49
C GLU A 229 10.96 0.65 8.32
N LEU A 230 10.03 0.66 9.27
CA LEU A 230 8.78 1.41 9.19
C LEU A 230 8.73 2.52 10.22
N GLY A 231 8.27 3.70 9.80
CA GLY A 231 8.02 4.85 10.66
C GLY A 231 6.65 4.84 11.36
N VAL A 232 5.87 3.76 11.26
CA VAL A 232 4.52 3.67 11.86
C VAL A 232 4.58 3.85 13.37
N GLY A 233 3.69 4.70 13.89
CA GLY A 233 3.69 5.12 15.29
C GLY A 233 4.49 6.39 15.55
N GLY A 234 5.19 6.93 14.52
CA GLY A 234 5.79 8.26 14.59
C GLY A 234 4.79 9.39 14.53
N THR A 235 3.59 9.10 14.04
CA THR A 235 2.49 10.04 13.79
C THR A 235 2.90 11.17 12.83
N ALA A 236 2.66 12.43 13.14
CA ALA A 236 2.88 13.54 12.21
C ALA A 236 4.36 13.82 11.90
N VAL A 237 5.24 13.74 12.91
CA VAL A 237 6.65 14.23 12.82
C VAL A 237 7.66 13.30 13.50
N GLY A 238 7.29 12.12 13.92
CA GLY A 238 8.19 11.15 14.56
C GLY A 238 8.08 11.07 16.09
N THR A 239 7.37 11.99 16.73
CA THR A 239 7.23 12.05 18.19
C THR A 239 6.27 11.02 18.76
N GLY A 240 5.28 10.57 17.96
CA GLY A 240 4.18 9.73 18.43
C GLY A 240 3.09 10.52 19.17
N LEU A 241 3.01 11.83 18.95
CA LEU A 241 1.96 12.66 19.54
C LEU A 241 0.57 12.11 19.16
N ASN A 242 -0.38 12.13 20.11
CA ASN A 242 -1.72 11.55 20.01
C ASN A 242 -1.79 10.03 19.83
N SER A 243 -0.71 9.30 20.17
CA SER A 243 -0.75 7.85 20.31
C SER A 243 -0.38 7.41 21.73
N HIS A 244 -0.81 6.21 22.15
CA HIS A 244 -0.39 5.63 23.41
C HIS A 244 1.13 5.39 23.41
N PRO A 245 1.86 5.54 24.53
CA PRO A 245 3.31 5.33 24.59
C PRO A 245 3.77 3.97 24.04
N ASP A 246 3.03 2.90 24.30
CA ASP A 246 3.35 1.54 23.83
C ASP A 246 2.89 1.25 22.38
N TYR A 247 2.20 2.19 21.74
CA TYR A 247 1.62 1.98 20.41
C TYR A 247 2.69 1.64 19.37
N LYS A 248 3.82 2.36 19.35
CA LYS A 248 4.92 2.17 18.38
C LYS A 248 5.44 0.73 18.34
N GLU A 249 5.68 0.14 19.52
CA GLU A 249 6.21 -1.21 19.59
C GLU A 249 5.15 -2.26 19.21
N ARG A 250 3.93 -2.09 19.72
CA ARG A 250 2.85 -3.05 19.52
C ARG A 250 2.37 -3.09 18.08
N ILE A 251 2.26 -1.92 17.40
CA ILE A 251 1.80 -1.88 16.00
C ILE A 251 2.76 -2.61 15.06
N ILE A 252 4.08 -2.50 15.27
CA ILE A 252 5.08 -3.22 14.48
C ILE A 252 4.95 -4.73 14.68
N LYS A 253 4.81 -5.19 15.93
CA LYS A 253 4.63 -6.62 16.25
C LYS A 253 3.35 -7.17 15.60
N GLU A 254 2.26 -6.41 15.64
CA GLU A 254 1.01 -6.85 15.04
C GLU A 254 1.09 -6.85 13.51
N LEU A 255 1.73 -5.85 12.89
CA LEU A 255 1.98 -5.84 11.45
C LEU A 255 2.85 -7.02 11.00
N GLN A 256 3.90 -7.40 11.76
CA GLN A 256 4.69 -8.60 11.47
C GLN A 256 3.80 -9.85 11.39
N LYS A 257 2.87 -10.02 12.35
CA LYS A 257 1.95 -11.17 12.38
C LYS A 257 0.99 -11.17 11.20
N ILE A 258 0.34 -10.04 10.93
CA ILE A 258 -0.68 -9.92 9.88
C ILE A 258 -0.06 -10.06 8.48
N THR A 259 1.10 -9.46 8.26
CA THR A 259 1.73 -9.42 6.93
C THR A 259 2.65 -10.60 6.64
N ASN A 260 3.10 -11.30 7.67
CA ASN A 260 4.19 -12.30 7.57
C ASN A 260 5.41 -11.75 6.83
N LEU A 261 5.78 -10.50 7.15
CA LEU A 261 6.96 -9.81 6.65
C LEU A 261 7.96 -9.60 7.80
N ASP A 262 9.25 -9.69 7.47
CA ASP A 262 10.36 -9.34 8.36
C ASP A 262 10.55 -7.82 8.38
N ILE A 263 9.59 -7.11 9.01
CA ILE A 263 9.59 -5.66 9.17
C ILE A 263 9.97 -5.28 10.60
N ARG A 264 10.46 -4.05 10.79
CA ARG A 264 10.87 -3.53 12.09
C ARG A 264 10.50 -2.05 12.23
N GLY A 265 10.42 -1.58 13.45
CA GLY A 265 10.28 -0.14 13.72
C GLY A 265 11.55 0.62 13.35
N ALA A 266 11.40 1.87 12.96
CA ALA A 266 12.51 2.74 12.62
C ALA A 266 13.47 2.95 13.81
N ALA A 267 14.77 2.88 13.56
CA ALA A 267 15.78 3.22 14.57
C ALA A 267 15.70 4.70 14.95
N ASN A 268 15.40 5.56 13.98
CA ASN A 268 15.14 6.97 14.17
C ASN A 268 13.86 7.39 13.44
N TYR A 269 12.79 7.61 14.21
CA TYR A 269 11.49 8.00 13.65
C TYR A 269 11.51 9.37 12.98
N PHE A 270 12.40 10.29 13.39
CA PHE A 270 12.51 11.61 12.76
C PHE A 270 13.13 11.51 11.36
N GLU A 271 14.10 10.64 11.18
CA GLU A 271 14.66 10.32 9.86
C GLU A 271 13.61 9.62 9.00
N ALA A 272 12.97 8.59 9.52
CA ALA A 272 11.98 7.78 8.78
C ALA A 272 10.75 8.57 8.33
N MET A 273 10.44 9.70 8.97
CA MET A 273 9.34 10.60 8.58
C MET A 273 9.72 11.54 7.43
N GLN A 274 10.99 11.66 7.08
CA GLN A 274 11.47 12.57 6.04
C GLN A 274 12.04 11.83 4.82
N SER A 275 12.58 10.63 5.02
CA SER A 275 13.18 9.82 3.97
C SER A 275 12.21 8.74 3.48
N ASN A 276 11.92 8.77 2.20
CA ASN A 276 11.19 7.69 1.50
C ASN A 276 12.14 6.77 0.71
N ALA A 277 13.45 6.93 0.90
CA ALA A 277 14.49 6.15 0.22
C ALA A 277 14.61 4.73 0.77
#